data_52395bba4e3b41d56c4461da1c506073
#
_entry.id   52395bba4e3b41d56c4461da1c506073
#
_cell.length_a   1.000
_cell.length_b   1.000
_cell.length_c   1.000
_cell.angle_alpha   90.00
_cell.angle_beta   90.00
_cell.angle_gamma   90.00
#
_symmetry.space_group_name_H-M   'P 1'
#
loop_
_entity.id
_entity.type
_entity.pdbx_description
1 polymer ?
#
loop_
_entity_poly.entity_id
_entity_poly.type
_entity_poly.pdbx_seq_one_letter_code
_entity_poly.pdbx_strand_id
1 'polypeptide(L)'
;MTFERYFPEPLIPTLVFANHDRTRIITRLGGSIEKAKLLAFFQFTCRGIPFTYFGDEIGIPRVRIPLKKGKDAIAIQHKWVPQFLVDRSIEILNRDECRTPMLWNGKPNAGFCGDSAEPWLPVAENFKEINVDKQMADPRSLFNFYKKVIRLRNETPALQQGSLEVAHDLCTQKILAYYRIFHSKKYLVILNMSKLRIKNPVNNVEILLSTHSQGGVHQLHPFEGRVMKLGCL
;
A
#
# COMPACT_ATOMS: atom_id res chain seq x y z
N MET A 1 3.47 18.45 4.22
CA MET A 1 2.73 17.73 3.15
C MET A 1 1.75 18.69 2.51
N THR A 2 1.73 18.74 1.17
CA THR A 2 0.93 19.75 0.46
C THR A 2 -0.55 19.62 0.74
N PHE A 3 -1.09 18.41 0.84
CA PHE A 3 -2.52 18.20 1.07
C PHE A 3 -3.03 18.74 2.41
N GLU A 4 -2.21 18.80 3.47
CA GLU A 4 -2.60 19.43 4.75
C GLU A 4 -2.89 20.94 4.60
N ARG A 5 -2.24 21.58 3.62
CA ARG A 5 -2.48 23.00 3.32
C ARG A 5 -3.80 23.20 2.56
N TYR A 6 -4.20 22.24 1.72
CA TYR A 6 -5.43 22.29 0.93
C TYR A 6 -6.64 21.73 1.66
N PHE A 7 -6.43 20.84 2.62
CA PHE A 7 -7.48 20.21 3.41
C PHE A 7 -7.22 20.37 4.91
N PRO A 8 -7.19 21.63 5.42
CA PRO A 8 -7.07 21.88 6.84
C PRO A 8 -8.29 21.35 7.58
N GLU A 9 -8.19 21.17 8.90
CA GLU A 9 -9.35 20.83 9.71
C GLU A 9 -10.47 21.89 9.53
N PRO A 10 -11.76 21.48 9.46
CA PRO A 10 -12.28 20.13 9.71
C PRO A 10 -12.34 19.20 8.49
N LEU A 11 -11.75 19.55 7.36
CA LEU A 11 -11.78 18.73 6.16
C LEU A 11 -10.93 17.46 6.34
N ILE A 12 -11.48 16.32 5.94
CA ILE A 12 -10.81 15.03 6.03
C ILE A 12 -10.51 14.52 4.61
N PRO A 13 -9.25 14.50 4.19
CA PRO A 13 -8.88 14.00 2.86
C PRO A 13 -9.04 12.49 2.76
N THR A 14 -9.27 11.97 1.55
CA THR A 14 -9.21 10.54 1.25
C THR A 14 -7.84 10.18 0.68
N LEU A 15 -7.28 9.06 1.14
CA LEU A 15 -5.98 8.55 0.71
C LEU A 15 -6.20 7.35 -0.22
N VAL A 16 -6.26 7.60 -1.52
CA VAL A 16 -6.51 6.60 -2.56
C VAL A 16 -5.23 6.42 -3.40
N PHE A 17 -4.53 5.29 -3.25
CA PHE A 17 -3.32 5.00 -4.02
C PHE A 17 -3.56 4.06 -5.19
N ALA A 18 -4.61 3.24 -5.12
CA ALA A 18 -5.02 2.33 -6.17
C ALA A 18 -6.55 2.32 -6.31
N ASN A 19 -7.02 2.05 -7.52
CA ASN A 19 -8.42 1.86 -7.84
C ASN A 19 -8.58 1.02 -9.12
N HIS A 20 -9.81 0.82 -9.54
CA HIS A 20 -10.18 0.04 -10.72
C HIS A 20 -9.80 0.68 -12.08
N ASP A 21 -9.27 1.90 -12.09
CA ASP A 21 -8.88 2.64 -13.28
C ASP A 21 -7.36 2.82 -13.44
N ARG A 22 -6.59 2.31 -12.47
CA ARG A 22 -5.14 2.46 -12.46
C ARG A 22 -4.41 1.14 -12.31
N THR A 23 -3.21 1.05 -12.88
CA THR A 23 -2.32 -0.10 -12.70
C THR A 23 -2.19 -0.45 -11.22
N ARG A 24 -2.31 -1.76 -10.92
CA ARG A 24 -2.13 -2.32 -9.58
C ARG A 24 -0.91 -1.74 -8.89
N ILE A 25 -1.05 -1.36 -7.61
CA ILE A 25 -0.01 -0.64 -6.88
C ILE A 25 1.30 -1.42 -6.80
N ILE A 26 1.24 -2.72 -6.57
CA ILE A 26 2.45 -3.55 -6.49
C ILE A 26 3.26 -3.52 -7.80
N THR A 27 2.60 -3.49 -8.95
CA THR A 27 3.25 -3.37 -10.26
C THR A 27 3.92 -2.00 -10.43
N ARG A 28 3.26 -0.92 -10.00
CA ARG A 28 3.82 0.44 -10.01
C ARG A 28 5.03 0.57 -9.08
N LEU A 29 5.09 -0.22 -8.02
CA LEU A 29 6.21 -0.28 -7.08
C LEU A 29 7.34 -1.23 -7.51
N GLY A 30 7.23 -1.82 -8.73
CA GLY A 30 8.23 -2.75 -9.28
C GLY A 30 8.25 -4.11 -8.58
N GLY A 31 7.12 -4.55 -8.02
CA GLY A 31 7.00 -5.83 -7.32
C GLY A 31 7.56 -5.84 -5.88
N SER A 32 8.05 -4.70 -5.37
CA SER A 32 8.70 -4.66 -4.04
C SER A 32 7.67 -4.69 -2.91
N ILE A 33 7.75 -5.74 -2.10
CA ILE A 33 6.91 -5.92 -0.90
C ILE A 33 7.27 -4.88 0.18
N GLU A 34 8.54 -4.52 0.31
CA GLU A 34 8.98 -3.49 1.26
C GLU A 34 8.35 -2.13 0.95
N LYS A 35 8.34 -1.74 -0.34
CA LYS A 35 7.68 -0.51 -0.77
C LYS A 35 6.16 -0.58 -0.59
N ALA A 36 5.55 -1.76 -0.84
CA ALA A 36 4.12 -1.96 -0.61
C ALA A 36 3.76 -1.83 0.87
N LYS A 37 4.55 -2.42 1.76
CA LYS A 37 4.39 -2.25 3.22
C LYS A 37 4.58 -0.79 3.63
N LEU A 38 5.59 -0.09 3.10
CA LEU A 38 5.82 1.31 3.40
C LEU A 38 4.66 2.21 2.95
N LEU A 39 4.09 1.94 1.76
CA LEU A 39 2.95 2.68 1.26
C LEU A 39 1.69 2.43 2.08
N ALA A 40 1.39 1.17 2.42
CA ALA A 40 0.29 0.82 3.32
C ALA A 40 0.49 1.48 4.70
N PHE A 41 1.71 1.42 5.24
CA PHE A 41 2.06 2.08 6.49
C PHE A 41 1.76 3.58 6.43
N PHE A 42 2.20 4.28 5.38
CA PHE A 42 1.89 5.70 5.17
C PHE A 42 0.38 5.95 5.11
N GLN A 43 -0.35 5.15 4.32
CA GLN A 43 -1.78 5.28 4.13
C GLN A 43 -2.57 5.17 5.45
N PHE A 44 -2.20 4.23 6.30
CA PHE A 44 -2.91 3.98 7.57
C PHE A 44 -2.40 4.83 8.74
N THR A 45 -1.24 5.45 8.66
CA THR A 45 -0.71 6.33 9.71
C THR A 45 -0.93 7.81 9.44
N CYS A 46 -1.15 8.20 8.18
CA CYS A 46 -1.43 9.58 7.79
C CYS A 46 -2.83 10.02 8.25
N ARG A 47 -3.06 11.34 8.30
CA ARG A 47 -4.39 11.92 8.50
C ARG A 47 -5.23 11.73 7.25
N GLY A 48 -6.47 11.31 7.42
CA GLY A 48 -7.39 11.07 6.32
C GLY A 48 -8.04 9.68 6.39
N ILE A 49 -8.90 9.40 5.43
CA ILE A 49 -9.59 8.11 5.29
C ILE A 49 -8.81 7.25 4.30
N PRO A 50 -8.25 6.10 4.73
CA PRO A 50 -7.54 5.20 3.82
C PRO A 50 -8.52 4.40 2.96
N PHE A 51 -8.32 4.41 1.65
CA PHE A 51 -9.06 3.61 0.69
C PHE A 51 -8.14 2.52 0.13
N THR A 52 -8.40 1.28 0.47
CA THR A 52 -7.65 0.12 -0.05
C THR A 52 -8.43 -0.50 -1.20
N TYR A 53 -7.80 -0.67 -2.34
CA TYR A 53 -8.36 -1.41 -3.45
C TYR A 53 -8.10 -2.91 -3.24
N PHE A 54 -9.12 -3.75 -3.50
CA PHE A 54 -9.01 -5.20 -3.27
C PHE A 54 -7.78 -5.79 -3.97
N GLY A 55 -7.07 -6.67 -3.26
CA GLY A 55 -5.84 -7.29 -3.73
C GLY A 55 -4.56 -6.50 -3.47
N ASP A 56 -4.65 -5.22 -3.04
CA ASP A 56 -3.47 -4.46 -2.61
C ASP A 56 -2.85 -5.10 -1.37
N GLU A 57 -3.69 -5.64 -0.47
CA GLU A 57 -3.31 -6.28 0.78
C GLU A 57 -2.53 -7.59 0.62
N ILE A 58 -2.62 -8.22 -0.56
CA ILE A 58 -1.82 -9.40 -0.91
C ILE A 58 -0.86 -9.15 -2.08
N GLY A 59 -0.85 -7.94 -2.63
CA GLY A 59 0.04 -7.57 -3.71
C GLY A 59 -0.29 -8.22 -5.05
N ILE A 60 -1.58 -8.28 -5.44
CA ILE A 60 -1.98 -8.80 -6.76
C ILE A 60 -1.36 -7.91 -7.86
N PRO A 61 -0.55 -8.47 -8.77
CA PRO A 61 0.03 -7.72 -9.86
C PRO A 61 -0.99 -7.41 -10.97
N ARG A 62 -0.64 -6.48 -11.85
CA ARG A 62 -1.33 -6.28 -13.12
C ARG A 62 -1.23 -7.55 -13.96
N VAL A 63 -2.35 -8.03 -14.49
CA VAL A 63 -2.40 -9.13 -15.44
C VAL A 63 -2.48 -8.56 -16.86
N ARG A 64 -1.56 -8.94 -17.72
CA ARG A 64 -1.55 -8.49 -19.12
C ARG A 64 -2.70 -9.14 -19.89
N ILE A 65 -3.61 -8.32 -20.40
CA ILE A 65 -4.74 -8.74 -21.23
C ILE A 65 -4.67 -7.98 -22.56
N PRO A 66 -4.44 -8.67 -23.70
CA PRO A 66 -4.40 -7.99 -25.00
C PRO A 66 -5.64 -7.15 -25.25
N LEU A 67 -5.52 -5.96 -25.85
CA LEU A 67 -6.65 -5.06 -26.12
C LEU A 67 -7.78 -5.77 -26.89
N LYS A 68 -7.44 -6.66 -27.82
CA LYS A 68 -8.42 -7.44 -28.60
C LYS A 68 -9.29 -8.36 -27.74
N LYS A 69 -8.79 -8.78 -26.56
CA LYS A 69 -9.50 -9.60 -25.57
C LYS A 69 -10.13 -8.77 -24.44
N GLY A 70 -9.88 -7.46 -24.41
CA GLY A 70 -10.44 -6.56 -23.41
C GLY A 70 -11.95 -6.47 -23.51
N LYS A 71 -12.60 -6.45 -22.35
CA LYS A 71 -14.06 -6.30 -22.16
C LYS A 71 -14.41 -4.88 -21.70
N ASP A 72 -13.42 -4.14 -21.20
CA ASP A 72 -13.57 -2.74 -20.81
C ASP A 72 -13.84 -1.84 -22.01
N ALA A 73 -14.71 -0.84 -21.84
CA ALA A 73 -15.12 0.07 -22.92
C ALA A 73 -13.91 0.78 -23.56
N ILE A 74 -12.91 1.19 -22.76
CA ILE A 74 -11.71 1.84 -23.29
C ILE A 74 -10.91 0.85 -24.15
N ALA A 75 -10.73 -0.39 -23.70
CA ALA A 75 -10.05 -1.41 -24.47
C ALA A 75 -10.78 -1.69 -25.80
N ILE A 76 -12.10 -1.73 -25.77
CA ILE A 76 -12.94 -1.93 -26.98
C ILE A 76 -12.75 -0.79 -27.98
N GLN A 77 -12.75 0.45 -27.53
CA GLN A 77 -12.54 1.63 -28.38
C GLN A 77 -11.15 1.67 -29.01
N HIS A 78 -10.13 1.10 -28.34
CA HIS A 78 -8.73 1.15 -28.77
C HIS A 78 -8.21 -0.18 -29.32
N LYS A 79 -9.08 -1.13 -29.70
CA LYS A 79 -8.68 -2.44 -30.27
C LYS A 79 -7.78 -2.36 -31.51
N TRP A 80 -7.81 -1.24 -32.23
CA TRP A 80 -6.99 -0.97 -33.41
C TRP A 80 -5.54 -0.58 -33.06
N VAL A 81 -5.26 -0.20 -31.82
CA VAL A 81 -3.90 0.18 -31.41
C VAL A 81 -3.00 -1.05 -31.36
N PRO A 82 -1.83 -1.02 -32.02
CA PRO A 82 -0.87 -2.12 -31.98
C PRO A 82 -0.43 -2.43 -30.54
N GLN A 83 -0.46 -3.72 -30.16
CA GLN A 83 -0.17 -4.16 -28.79
C GLN A 83 1.19 -3.68 -28.27
N PHE A 84 2.23 -3.63 -29.13
CA PHE A 84 3.57 -3.17 -28.72
C PHE A 84 3.61 -1.70 -28.26
N LEU A 85 2.71 -0.84 -28.74
CA LEU A 85 2.56 0.53 -28.28
C LEU A 85 1.88 0.58 -26.91
N VAL A 86 0.88 -0.27 -26.72
CA VAL A 86 0.18 -0.42 -25.42
C VAL A 86 1.13 -0.89 -24.34
N ASP A 87 2.00 -1.85 -24.68
CA ASP A 87 2.95 -2.44 -23.72
C ASP A 87 4.03 -1.45 -23.26
N ARG A 88 4.31 -0.44 -24.06
CA ARG A 88 5.23 0.67 -23.74
C ARG A 88 4.55 1.84 -23.04
N SER A 89 3.22 1.92 -23.11
CA SER A 89 2.48 3.01 -22.47
C SER A 89 2.48 2.88 -20.96
N ILE A 90 2.68 4.01 -20.28
CA ILE A 90 2.49 4.15 -18.85
C ILE A 90 0.98 4.17 -18.51
N GLU A 91 0.17 4.62 -19.45
CA GLU A 91 -1.28 4.69 -19.29
C GLU A 91 -1.95 3.35 -19.54
N ILE A 92 -2.99 3.05 -18.75
CA ILE A 92 -3.81 1.85 -18.93
C ILE A 92 -4.84 2.13 -20.02
N LEU A 93 -4.68 1.50 -21.18
CA LEU A 93 -5.72 1.42 -22.21
C LEU A 93 -6.67 0.23 -22.02
N ASN A 94 -6.36 -0.67 -21.11
CA ASN A 94 -7.20 -1.81 -20.74
C ASN A 94 -7.31 -1.92 -19.21
N ARG A 95 -8.38 -1.36 -18.64
CA ARG A 95 -8.61 -1.38 -17.20
C ARG A 95 -8.91 -2.77 -16.65
N ASP A 96 -9.29 -3.75 -17.50
CA ASP A 96 -9.48 -5.14 -17.07
C ASP A 96 -8.21 -5.72 -16.42
N GLU A 97 -7.04 -5.26 -16.83
CA GLU A 97 -5.75 -5.72 -16.30
C GLU A 97 -5.55 -5.44 -14.81
N CYS A 98 -6.31 -4.51 -14.23
CA CYS A 98 -6.30 -4.24 -12.79
C CYS A 98 -7.59 -4.69 -12.07
N ARG A 99 -8.57 -5.26 -12.80
CA ARG A 99 -9.85 -5.72 -12.26
C ARG A 99 -9.97 -7.23 -12.16
N THR A 100 -8.86 -7.93 -12.37
CA THR A 100 -8.78 -9.39 -12.36
C THR A 100 -9.20 -9.99 -11.01
N PRO A 101 -9.67 -11.25 -10.98
CA PRO A 101 -10.20 -11.89 -9.78
C PRO A 101 -9.28 -11.83 -8.57
N MET A 102 -9.89 -11.80 -7.38
CA MET A 102 -9.18 -11.97 -6.11
C MET A 102 -8.58 -13.37 -6.02
N LEU A 103 -7.37 -13.46 -5.48
CA LEU A 103 -6.63 -14.71 -5.33
C LEU A 103 -6.81 -15.24 -3.91
N TRP A 104 -7.82 -16.09 -3.71
CA TRP A 104 -8.15 -16.61 -2.39
C TRP A 104 -7.22 -17.74 -1.96
N ASN A 105 -6.94 -18.68 -2.86
CA ASN A 105 -6.14 -19.88 -2.58
C ASN A 105 -5.42 -20.42 -3.82
N GLY A 106 -4.71 -21.53 -3.69
CA GLY A 106 -3.98 -22.18 -4.79
C GLY A 106 -4.81 -23.20 -5.61
N LYS A 107 -6.15 -23.27 -5.43
CA LYS A 107 -7.04 -24.16 -6.20
C LYS A 107 -7.35 -23.56 -7.58
N PRO A 108 -7.97 -24.33 -8.51
CA PRO A 108 -8.42 -23.79 -9.78
C PRO A 108 -9.18 -22.49 -9.62
N ASN A 109 -9.05 -21.58 -10.59
CA ASN A 109 -9.62 -20.24 -10.56
C ASN A 109 -9.23 -19.42 -9.30
N ALA A 110 -8.12 -19.78 -8.63
CA ALA A 110 -7.69 -19.17 -7.38
C ALA A 110 -8.76 -19.19 -6.26
N GLY A 111 -9.72 -20.12 -6.31
CA GLY A 111 -10.87 -20.17 -5.42
C GLY A 111 -11.88 -19.03 -5.60
N PHE A 112 -11.79 -18.26 -6.68
CA PHE A 112 -12.68 -17.14 -6.95
C PHE A 112 -14.06 -17.60 -7.43
N CYS A 113 -14.11 -18.66 -8.25
CA CYS A 113 -15.33 -19.31 -8.73
C CYS A 113 -15.14 -20.82 -8.77
N GLY A 114 -16.19 -21.57 -9.07
CA GLY A 114 -16.15 -23.03 -9.17
C GLY A 114 -15.10 -23.52 -10.17
N ASP A 115 -14.53 -24.68 -9.92
CA ASP A 115 -13.39 -25.21 -10.67
C ASP A 115 -13.69 -25.38 -12.18
N SER A 116 -14.93 -25.67 -12.55
CA SER A 116 -15.39 -25.81 -13.93
C SER A 116 -15.89 -24.52 -14.57
N ALA A 117 -15.98 -23.42 -13.82
CA ALA A 117 -16.44 -22.14 -14.33
C ALA A 117 -15.30 -21.36 -15.00
N GLU A 118 -15.61 -20.64 -16.08
CA GLU A 118 -14.69 -19.69 -16.69
C GLU A 118 -14.86 -18.32 -16.01
N PRO A 119 -13.83 -17.76 -15.34
CA PRO A 119 -13.93 -16.44 -14.75
C PRO A 119 -14.07 -15.36 -15.82
N TRP A 120 -14.83 -14.29 -15.52
CA TRP A 120 -15.05 -13.15 -16.41
C TRP A 120 -13.76 -12.54 -16.97
N LEU A 121 -12.73 -12.43 -16.13
CA LEU A 121 -11.39 -12.00 -16.48
C LEU A 121 -10.39 -13.08 -16.04
N PRO A 122 -9.22 -13.17 -16.68
CA PRO A 122 -8.24 -14.21 -16.32
C PRO A 122 -7.72 -14.01 -14.91
N VAL A 123 -7.49 -15.11 -14.23
CA VAL A 123 -6.78 -15.15 -12.95
C VAL A 123 -5.29 -14.87 -13.18
N ALA A 124 -4.63 -14.19 -12.27
CA ALA A 124 -3.18 -13.98 -12.35
C ALA A 124 -2.43 -15.31 -12.32
N GLU A 125 -1.46 -15.51 -13.21
CA GLU A 125 -0.73 -16.78 -13.37
C GLU A 125 -0.04 -17.26 -12.09
N ASN A 126 0.39 -16.31 -11.26
CA ASN A 126 1.10 -16.56 -10.00
C ASN A 126 0.17 -16.77 -8.79
N PHE A 127 -1.10 -17.13 -9.01
CA PHE A 127 -2.07 -17.32 -7.92
C PHE A 127 -1.67 -18.46 -6.95
N LYS A 128 -0.87 -19.40 -7.40
CA LYS A 128 -0.35 -20.46 -6.53
C LYS A 128 0.69 -19.96 -5.54
N GLU A 129 1.41 -18.89 -5.87
CA GLU A 129 2.44 -18.26 -5.05
C GLU A 129 1.87 -17.11 -4.21
N ILE A 130 1.02 -16.28 -4.83
CA ILE A 130 0.41 -15.10 -4.20
C ILE A 130 -1.09 -15.35 -4.03
N ASN A 131 -1.52 -15.63 -2.83
CA ASN A 131 -2.93 -15.78 -2.47
C ASN A 131 -3.14 -15.55 -0.97
N VAL A 132 -4.41 -15.39 -0.58
CA VAL A 132 -4.79 -15.11 0.80
C VAL A 132 -4.35 -16.23 1.75
N ASP A 133 -4.63 -17.50 1.39
CA ASP A 133 -4.32 -18.64 2.27
C ASP A 133 -2.83 -18.71 2.62
N LYS A 134 -1.95 -18.57 1.63
CA LYS A 134 -0.50 -18.58 1.86
C LYS A 134 -0.06 -17.39 2.72
N GLN A 135 -0.60 -16.21 2.42
CA GLN A 135 -0.19 -15.02 3.16
C GLN A 135 -0.76 -14.97 4.58
N MET A 136 -1.92 -15.57 4.83
CA MET A 136 -2.43 -15.76 6.19
C MET A 136 -1.49 -16.62 7.03
N ALA A 137 -0.90 -17.65 6.44
CA ALA A 137 0.03 -18.55 7.11
C ALA A 137 1.43 -17.95 7.37
N ASP A 138 1.84 -16.91 6.62
CA ASP A 138 3.14 -16.23 6.80
C ASP A 138 3.01 -14.97 7.66
N PRO A 139 3.50 -14.96 8.92
CA PRO A 139 3.42 -13.78 9.81
C PRO A 139 4.14 -12.53 9.26
N ARG A 140 5.04 -12.69 8.28
CA ARG A 140 5.81 -11.61 7.64
C ARG A 140 5.20 -11.14 6.33
N SER A 141 4.10 -11.75 5.87
CA SER A 141 3.43 -11.41 4.62
C SER A 141 2.94 -9.95 4.59
N LEU A 142 2.61 -9.49 3.38
CA LEU A 142 1.95 -8.18 3.18
C LEU A 142 0.57 -8.18 3.82
N PHE A 143 -0.20 -9.25 3.67
CA PHE A 143 -1.54 -9.41 4.27
C PHE A 143 -1.51 -9.26 5.80
N ASN A 144 -0.62 -9.99 6.47
CA ASN A 144 -0.50 -9.88 7.92
C ASN A 144 0.06 -8.52 8.36
N PHE A 145 0.84 -7.85 7.52
CA PHE A 145 1.24 -6.47 7.79
C PHE A 145 0.04 -5.51 7.71
N TYR A 146 -0.83 -5.63 6.69
CA TYR A 146 -2.08 -4.85 6.61
C TYR A 146 -2.93 -5.04 7.87
N LYS A 147 -3.11 -6.28 8.34
CA LYS A 147 -3.84 -6.54 9.60
C LYS A 147 -3.23 -5.79 10.79
N LYS A 148 -1.90 -5.79 10.91
CA LYS A 148 -1.18 -5.12 12.01
C LYS A 148 -1.35 -3.60 11.95
N VAL A 149 -1.19 -2.99 10.78
CA VAL A 149 -1.27 -1.52 10.66
C VAL A 149 -2.72 -1.02 10.80
N ILE A 150 -3.71 -1.77 10.31
CA ILE A 150 -5.13 -1.47 10.49
C ILE A 150 -5.48 -1.56 11.99
N ARG A 151 -5.06 -2.62 12.65
CA ARG A 151 -5.26 -2.79 14.10
C ARG A 151 -4.63 -1.65 14.88
N LEU A 152 -3.36 -1.31 14.61
CA LEU A 152 -2.69 -0.18 15.24
C LEU A 152 -3.48 1.12 15.08
N ARG A 153 -3.97 1.41 13.86
CA ARG A 153 -4.79 2.59 13.61
C ARG A 153 -6.06 2.58 14.45
N ASN A 154 -6.76 1.44 14.53
CA ASN A 154 -8.00 1.31 15.26
C ASN A 154 -7.82 1.42 16.79
N GLU A 155 -6.69 0.98 17.30
CA GLU A 155 -6.35 1.03 18.72
C GLU A 155 -5.67 2.35 19.15
N THR A 156 -5.30 3.22 18.19
CA THR A 156 -4.58 4.47 18.44
C THR A 156 -5.42 5.67 18.00
N PRO A 157 -6.16 6.35 18.90
CA PRO A 157 -7.00 7.49 18.55
C PRO A 157 -6.25 8.61 17.81
N ALA A 158 -4.98 8.83 18.11
CA ALA A 158 -4.17 9.80 17.40
C ALA A 158 -4.00 9.47 15.90
N LEU A 159 -3.96 8.19 15.51
CA LEU A 159 -3.88 7.78 14.11
C LEU A 159 -5.24 7.89 13.39
N GLN A 160 -6.35 7.81 14.12
CA GLN A 160 -7.69 7.97 13.55
C GLN A 160 -8.09 9.44 13.44
N GLN A 161 -8.08 10.15 14.56
CA GLN A 161 -8.72 11.45 14.74
C GLN A 161 -7.71 12.59 14.99
N GLY A 162 -6.45 12.26 15.32
CA GLY A 162 -5.46 13.24 15.68
C GLY A 162 -5.06 14.16 14.53
N SER A 163 -4.59 15.36 14.87
CA SER A 163 -3.95 16.26 13.92
C SER A 163 -2.67 15.67 13.35
N LEU A 164 -2.21 16.24 12.25
CA LEU A 164 -0.93 15.90 11.63
C LEU A 164 -0.06 17.15 11.54
N GLU A 165 1.13 17.06 12.13
CA GLU A 165 2.15 18.09 12.03
C GLU A 165 3.41 17.53 11.39
N VAL A 166 3.94 18.20 10.37
CA VAL A 166 5.20 17.78 9.73
C VAL A 166 6.37 18.05 10.68
N ALA A 167 7.17 17.03 10.94
CA ALA A 167 8.42 17.13 11.72
C ALA A 167 9.55 17.67 10.83
N HIS A 168 9.53 18.97 10.55
CA HIS A 168 10.41 19.61 9.56
C HIS A 168 11.90 19.39 9.87
N ASP A 169 12.27 19.38 11.13
CA ASP A 169 13.62 19.13 11.66
C ASP A 169 14.13 17.70 11.37
N LEU A 170 13.22 16.74 11.23
CA LEU A 170 13.54 15.35 10.94
C LEU A 170 13.40 15.01 9.44
N CYS A 171 12.73 15.84 8.67
CA CYS A 171 12.54 15.63 7.24
C CYS A 171 13.81 15.91 6.45
N THR A 172 14.13 15.02 5.50
CA THR A 172 15.24 15.18 4.54
C THR A 172 14.76 14.75 3.15
N GLN A 173 15.62 14.75 2.14
CA GLN A 173 15.31 14.16 0.83
C GLN A 173 15.02 12.65 0.89
N LYS A 174 15.41 11.98 1.98
CA LYS A 174 15.27 10.52 2.16
C LYS A 174 14.30 10.14 3.27
N ILE A 175 14.03 11.04 4.20
CA ILE A 175 13.17 10.83 5.36
C ILE A 175 11.95 11.73 5.25
N LEU A 176 10.77 11.11 5.38
CA LEU A 176 9.52 11.79 5.68
C LEU A 176 9.18 11.51 7.14
N ALA A 177 8.93 12.56 7.90
CA ALA A 177 8.56 12.46 9.31
C ALA A 177 7.41 13.40 9.65
N TYR A 178 6.48 12.94 10.49
CA TYR A 178 5.36 13.74 10.98
C TYR A 178 4.88 13.24 12.33
N TYR A 179 4.28 14.14 13.07
CA TYR A 179 3.62 13.83 14.33
C TYR A 179 2.12 13.58 14.08
N ARG A 180 1.57 12.63 14.86
CA ARG A 180 0.13 12.45 15.05
C ARG A 180 -0.17 12.80 16.50
N ILE A 181 -1.06 13.77 16.71
CA ILE A 181 -1.33 14.34 18.03
C ILE A 181 -2.82 14.24 18.33
N PHE A 182 -3.14 13.70 19.49
CA PHE A 182 -4.52 13.63 19.99
C PHE A 182 -4.52 13.85 21.51
N HIS A 183 -5.09 14.95 21.95
CA HIS A 183 -4.95 15.45 23.33
C HIS A 183 -3.47 15.58 23.73
N SER A 184 -3.10 15.04 24.90
CA SER A 184 -1.71 15.02 25.39
C SER A 184 -0.81 13.94 24.78
N LYS A 185 -1.36 13.08 23.90
CA LYS A 185 -0.60 11.97 23.32
C LYS A 185 0.01 12.37 21.98
N LYS A 186 1.30 12.18 21.85
CA LYS A 186 2.09 12.49 20.64
C LYS A 186 2.80 11.24 20.13
N TYR A 187 2.65 10.97 18.83
CA TYR A 187 3.30 9.85 18.15
C TYR A 187 4.12 10.40 16.99
N LEU A 188 5.34 9.91 16.84
CA LEU A 188 6.18 10.19 15.69
C LEU A 188 6.04 9.06 14.68
N VAL A 189 5.75 9.44 13.45
CA VAL A 189 5.77 8.55 12.29
C VAL A 189 6.96 8.95 11.43
N ILE A 190 7.84 7.99 11.14
CA ILE A 190 9.03 8.22 10.33
C ILE A 190 9.11 7.18 9.22
N LEU A 191 9.47 7.61 8.01
CA LEU A 191 9.58 6.78 6.82
C LEU A 191 10.92 7.03 6.12
N ASN A 192 11.70 5.98 5.94
CA ASN A 192 12.85 5.99 5.03
C ASN A 192 12.35 5.72 3.60
N MET A 193 12.32 6.75 2.77
CA MET A 193 11.87 6.69 1.37
C MET A 193 12.97 6.26 0.40
N SER A 194 14.14 5.86 0.90
CA SER A 194 15.33 5.57 0.09
C SER A 194 15.72 4.08 0.11
N LYS A 195 16.61 3.71 -0.81
CA LYS A 195 17.23 2.39 -0.88
C LYS A 195 18.41 2.20 0.10
N LEU A 196 18.71 3.22 0.92
CA LEU A 196 19.87 3.22 1.81
C LEU A 196 19.42 2.94 3.25
N ARG A 197 20.31 2.32 4.03
CA ARG A 197 20.18 2.35 5.49
C ARG A 197 20.52 3.74 5.97
N ILE A 198 19.72 4.27 6.87
CA ILE A 198 19.86 5.63 7.39
C ILE A 198 19.89 5.55 8.92
N LYS A 199 20.70 6.41 9.55
CA LYS A 199 20.69 6.56 11.01
C LYS A 199 19.28 6.98 11.45
N ASN A 200 18.75 6.29 12.46
CA ASN A 200 17.49 6.73 13.07
C ASN A 200 17.75 8.06 13.81
N PRO A 201 17.06 9.14 13.46
CA PRO A 201 17.29 10.44 14.13
C PRO A 201 16.77 10.48 15.57
N VAL A 202 15.92 9.51 15.97
CA VAL A 202 15.31 9.44 17.30
C VAL A 202 15.63 8.10 17.94
N ASN A 203 16.21 8.16 19.14
CA ASN A 203 16.59 6.99 19.92
C ASN A 203 15.80 6.94 21.25
N ASN A 204 15.78 5.79 21.88
CA ASN A 204 15.20 5.57 23.22
C ASN A 204 13.69 5.88 23.30
N VAL A 205 12.94 5.55 22.25
CA VAL A 205 11.48 5.67 22.21
C VAL A 205 10.83 4.32 21.97
N GLU A 206 9.65 4.13 22.49
CA GLU A 206 8.84 2.93 22.28
C GLU A 206 8.38 2.84 20.81
N ILE A 207 8.79 1.78 20.11
CA ILE A 207 8.35 1.51 18.74
C ILE A 207 7.08 0.65 18.80
N LEU A 208 5.95 1.21 18.36
CA LEU A 208 4.66 0.50 18.32
C LEU A 208 4.53 -0.42 17.12
N LEU A 209 5.06 0.01 15.97
CA LEU A 209 5.06 -0.78 14.75
C LEU A 209 6.24 -0.37 13.86
N SER A 210 6.88 -1.38 13.24
CA SER A 210 7.80 -1.21 12.12
C SER A 210 7.33 -2.05 10.93
N THR A 211 7.58 -1.57 9.72
CA THR A 211 7.36 -2.35 8.49
C THR A 211 8.34 -3.52 8.33
N HIS A 212 9.43 -3.52 9.12
CA HIS A 212 10.46 -4.55 9.15
C HIS A 212 10.41 -5.32 10.47
N SER A 213 10.54 -6.65 10.41
CA SER A 213 10.50 -7.53 11.58
C SER A 213 11.79 -7.51 12.42
N GLN A 214 12.89 -7.03 11.87
CA GLN A 214 14.21 -6.94 12.51
C GLN A 214 14.82 -5.58 12.19
N GLY A 215 14.44 -4.56 12.91
CA GLY A 215 15.06 -3.23 12.81
C GLY A 215 15.87 -2.92 14.06
N GLY A 216 17.19 -2.72 13.93
CA GLY A 216 17.99 -2.16 15.03
C GLY A 216 17.45 -0.78 15.41
N VAL A 217 17.43 -0.45 16.72
CA VAL A 217 16.88 0.81 17.22
C VAL A 217 17.57 2.04 16.58
N HIS A 218 18.85 1.91 16.22
CA HIS A 218 19.69 3.00 15.76
C HIS A 218 19.66 3.29 14.24
N GLN A 219 19.06 2.39 13.45
CA GLN A 219 19.03 2.54 11.99
C GLN A 219 17.64 2.23 11.43
N LEU A 220 17.29 2.94 10.36
CA LEU A 220 16.15 2.64 9.50
C LEU A 220 16.64 1.88 8.28
N HIS A 221 16.05 0.72 8.01
CA HIS A 221 16.32 -0.05 6.79
C HIS A 221 15.79 0.67 5.55
N PRO A 222 16.23 0.27 4.34
CA PRO A 222 15.61 0.73 3.09
C PRO A 222 14.09 0.53 3.14
N PHE A 223 13.34 1.57 2.79
CA PHE A 223 11.87 1.55 2.75
C PHE A 223 11.21 1.12 4.08
N GLU A 224 11.84 1.45 5.21
CA GLU A 224 11.27 1.20 6.53
C GLU A 224 10.44 2.38 7.02
N GLY A 225 9.26 2.06 7.60
CA GLY A 225 8.43 2.99 8.35
C GLY A 225 8.29 2.55 9.80
N ARG A 226 8.28 3.51 10.75
CA ARG A 226 8.05 3.27 12.17
C ARG A 226 7.04 4.24 12.75
N VAL A 227 6.16 3.73 13.62
CA VAL A 227 5.37 4.54 14.57
C VAL A 227 6.01 4.43 15.95
N MET A 228 6.32 5.56 16.54
CA MET A 228 6.95 5.65 17.86
C MET A 228 6.09 6.48 18.79
N LYS A 229 5.91 6.01 20.02
CA LYS A 229 5.20 6.74 21.04
C LYS A 229 6.18 7.68 21.76
N LEU A 230 5.90 8.97 21.70
CA LEU A 230 6.62 9.97 22.47
C LEU A 230 5.98 10.12 23.87
N GLY A 231 6.72 10.63 24.83
CA GLY A 231 6.16 10.95 26.15
C GLY A 231 4.98 11.91 26.04
N CYS A 232 4.19 12.04 27.10
CA CYS A 232 3.14 13.07 27.19
C CYS A 232 3.76 14.47 27.06
N LEU A 233 3.07 15.34 26.33
CA LEU A 233 3.37 16.78 26.25
C LEU A 233 3.17 17.44 27.60
#